data_796b176c98c80d5c9f3c8a6121577ff0
#
_entry.id   796b176c98c80d5c9f3c8a6121577ff0
#
_cell.length_a   1.000
_cell.length_b   1.000
_cell.length_c   1.000
_cell.angle_alpha   90.00
_cell.angle_beta   90.00
_cell.angle_gamma   90.00
#
_symmetry.space_group_name_H-M   'P 1'
#
loop_
_entity.id
_entity.type
_entity.pdbx_description
1 polymer ?
#
loop_
_entity_poly.entity_id
_entity_poly.type
_entity_poly.pdbx_seq_one_letter_code
_entity_poly.pdbx_strand_id
1 'polypeptide(L)'
;MADYISAELAATCDALGYYDGATYHLDADALNVIKDLIKYLKRDDETNIVRRYLGQAKLLETDLIQIFIQFKDNEELWDVLLRLMINLTSPALMIYNSELPAERTNRCYYLQLVNYLQSYKKALTDDRVWSVASNRLGKILNIDYAERGEENELIIERILTLIRNVLQVPPDDNDKRADNDATVHDELLFALHTSGIVDLLLFIASNSTEQQFHMQIIEIIALMLREQNASKLATVGLQRSVAEKGRDEAKLLSIRRREITEKMEKMRKYTSARHSRFGGTFVVQNMKAIGENQLICHKPFQKIEALDFSHDKVKVKKPKNRVLIEPPNEERMSALSVRLFLKEFCMEFLIGAYNPVMRHAKSCIIGESNADKSDASHYLWAMRFFMEFNRYYKFQVKYVSETISTEIFYVVQRQMEQYYEMMTTDKKRTSFWSKRLHLALKAYQELLHTLSAMDKTTDKGVRDSSKVIKSNVFYVPEYRETILSQLLCYDRLKMPRLVSRFNS
;
A
#
# COMPACT_ATOMS: atom_id res chain seq x y z
N MET A 1 -15.28 27.94 21.26
CA MET A 1 -14.60 26.74 21.81
C MET A 1 -13.43 26.31 20.90
N ALA A 2 -13.63 26.16 19.59
CA ALA A 2 -12.53 25.79 18.66
C ALA A 2 -11.36 26.81 18.67
N ASP A 3 -11.63 28.10 18.68
CA ASP A 3 -10.60 29.15 18.69
C ASP A 3 -9.78 29.15 19.99
N TYR A 4 -10.41 28.82 21.13
CA TYR A 4 -9.71 28.72 22.42
C TYR A 4 -8.75 27.53 22.43
N ILE A 5 -9.20 26.37 21.97
CA ILE A 5 -8.36 25.15 21.86
C ILE A 5 -7.19 25.39 20.91
N SER A 6 -7.41 26.11 19.80
CA SER A 6 -6.33 26.41 18.84
C SER A 6 -5.27 27.36 19.44
N ALA A 7 -5.67 28.35 20.25
CA ALA A 7 -4.73 29.25 20.93
C ALA A 7 -3.92 28.53 22.02
N GLU A 8 -4.55 27.64 22.78
CA GLU A 8 -3.89 26.79 23.78
C GLU A 8 -2.88 25.83 23.13
N LEU A 9 -3.27 25.18 22.03
CA LEU A 9 -2.37 24.31 21.27
C LEU A 9 -1.20 25.09 20.65
N ALA A 10 -1.42 26.31 20.16
CA ALA A 10 -0.35 27.17 19.65
C ALA A 10 0.69 27.43 20.72
N ALA A 11 0.25 27.91 21.90
CA ALA A 11 1.14 28.18 23.03
C ALA A 11 1.89 26.93 23.49
N THR A 12 1.22 25.76 23.45
CA THR A 12 1.85 24.46 23.80
C THR A 12 2.90 24.07 22.76
N CYS A 13 2.65 24.27 21.47
CA CYS A 13 3.64 23.98 20.43
C CYS A 13 4.85 24.92 20.52
N ASP A 14 4.63 26.22 20.75
CA ASP A 14 5.70 27.20 20.89
C ASP A 14 6.59 26.95 22.13
N ALA A 15 6.05 26.29 23.16
CA ALA A 15 6.79 25.88 24.36
C ALA A 15 7.68 24.66 24.19
N LEU A 16 7.75 24.04 22.99
CA LEU A 16 8.71 22.97 22.71
C LEU A 16 10.12 23.49 22.54
N GLY A 17 10.28 24.67 21.96
CA GLY A 17 11.55 25.26 21.60
C GLY A 17 11.52 25.83 20.18
N TYR A 18 12.68 26.06 19.61
CA TYR A 18 12.81 26.63 18.27
C TYR A 18 14.04 26.10 17.53
N TYR A 19 13.97 26.14 16.22
CA TYR A 19 15.06 25.75 15.32
C TYR A 19 15.73 26.99 14.73
N ASP A 20 17.04 27.17 14.93
CA ASP A 20 17.81 28.30 14.43
C ASP A 20 18.38 28.13 13.01
N GLY A 21 18.05 27.00 12.37
CA GLY A 21 18.58 26.61 11.05
C GLY A 21 19.76 25.65 11.10
N ALA A 22 20.41 25.46 12.24
CA ALA A 22 21.52 24.52 12.45
C ALA A 22 21.22 23.56 13.60
N THR A 23 20.81 24.11 14.77
CA THR A 23 20.52 23.33 15.98
C THR A 23 19.12 23.62 16.48
N TYR A 24 18.51 22.64 17.11
CA TYR A 24 17.24 22.81 17.80
C TYR A 24 17.47 23.15 19.27
N HIS A 25 16.90 24.28 19.71
CA HIS A 25 16.98 24.74 21.10
C HIS A 25 15.73 24.27 21.84
N LEU A 26 15.90 23.23 22.66
CA LEU A 26 14.83 22.63 23.45
C LEU A 26 14.52 23.48 24.68
N ASP A 27 13.24 23.70 24.97
CA ASP A 27 12.83 24.33 26.23
C ASP A 27 13.01 23.36 27.42
N ALA A 28 13.20 23.90 28.60
CA ALA A 28 13.39 23.11 29.83
C ALA A 28 12.21 22.20 30.16
N ASP A 29 10.98 22.63 29.83
CA ASP A 29 9.74 21.88 30.06
C ASP A 29 9.27 21.02 28.87
N ALA A 30 10.03 20.92 27.80
CA ALA A 30 9.63 20.22 26.56
C ALA A 30 9.13 18.80 26.79
N LEU A 31 9.70 18.07 27.75
CA LEU A 31 9.21 16.72 28.12
C LEU A 31 7.74 16.73 28.58
N ASN A 32 7.37 17.69 29.42
CA ASN A 32 6.00 17.82 29.91
C ASN A 32 5.06 18.29 28.79
N VAL A 33 5.53 19.21 27.96
CA VAL A 33 4.82 19.68 26.77
C VAL A 33 4.48 18.52 25.82
N ILE A 34 5.43 17.63 25.53
CA ILE A 34 5.17 16.44 24.70
C ILE A 34 4.15 15.50 25.37
N LYS A 35 4.25 15.29 26.69
CA LYS A 35 3.27 14.51 27.45
C LYS A 35 1.86 15.13 27.38
N ASP A 36 1.75 16.44 27.41
CA ASP A 36 0.47 17.15 27.30
C ASP A 36 -0.11 17.08 25.89
N LEU A 37 0.72 17.20 24.84
CA LEU A 37 0.28 16.99 23.46
C LEU A 37 -0.28 15.57 23.26
N ILE A 38 0.32 14.54 23.87
CA ILE A 38 -0.22 13.18 23.85
C ILE A 38 -1.58 13.11 24.57
N LYS A 39 -1.76 13.82 25.69
CA LYS A 39 -3.05 13.87 26.40
C LYS A 39 -4.11 14.57 25.55
N TYR A 40 -3.78 15.68 24.88
CA TYR A 40 -4.71 16.35 23.96
C TYR A 40 -5.14 15.44 22.82
N LEU A 41 -4.21 14.71 22.18
CA LEU A 41 -4.52 13.75 21.12
C LEU A 41 -5.41 12.59 21.60
N LYS A 42 -5.28 12.16 22.87
CA LYS A 42 -6.15 11.12 23.46
C LYS A 42 -7.57 11.61 23.76
N ARG A 43 -7.74 12.91 23.98
CA ARG A 43 -9.02 13.56 24.27
C ARG A 43 -9.67 14.18 23.04
N ASP A 44 -9.04 14.02 21.87
CA ASP A 44 -9.57 14.56 20.63
C ASP A 44 -10.96 13.98 20.33
N ASP A 45 -11.83 14.80 19.76
CA ASP A 45 -13.21 14.45 19.47
C ASP A 45 -13.35 13.78 18.08
N GLU A 46 -14.57 13.46 17.68
CA GLU A 46 -14.86 12.86 16.37
C GLU A 46 -14.46 13.76 15.19
N THR A 47 -14.29 15.07 15.43
CA THR A 47 -13.86 16.05 14.41
C THR A 47 -12.33 16.10 14.27
N ASN A 48 -11.59 15.48 15.18
CA ASN A 48 -10.13 15.43 15.21
C ASN A 48 -9.47 16.82 15.11
N ILE A 49 -9.97 17.80 15.89
CA ILE A 49 -9.51 19.18 15.87
C ILE A 49 -8.04 19.28 16.24
N VAL A 50 -7.62 18.61 17.33
CA VAL A 50 -6.22 18.64 17.81
C VAL A 50 -5.29 18.10 16.73
N ARG A 51 -5.61 16.93 16.20
CA ARG A 51 -4.80 16.26 15.17
C ARG A 51 -4.69 17.09 13.88
N ARG A 52 -5.78 17.75 13.47
CA ARG A 52 -5.80 18.64 12.30
C ARG A 52 -4.99 19.91 12.55
N TYR A 53 -5.07 20.48 13.74
CA TYR A 53 -4.28 21.65 14.11
C TYR A 53 -2.77 21.34 14.07
N LEU A 54 -2.33 20.26 14.71
CA LEU A 54 -0.93 19.84 14.70
C LEU A 54 -0.40 19.54 13.28
N GLY A 55 -1.26 19.00 12.41
CA GLY A 55 -0.96 18.82 10.99
C GLY A 55 -0.81 20.13 10.23
N GLN A 56 -1.67 21.10 10.51
CA GLN A 56 -1.60 22.43 9.91
C GLN A 56 -0.36 23.21 10.39
N ALA A 57 -0.02 23.10 11.67
CA ALA A 57 1.18 23.68 12.25
C ALA A 57 2.48 23.02 11.79
N LYS A 58 2.39 21.86 11.10
CA LYS A 58 3.54 21.05 10.63
C LYS A 58 4.50 20.63 11.73
N LEU A 59 4.02 20.46 12.96
CA LEU A 59 4.82 20.20 14.14
C LEU A 59 5.80 19.03 13.95
N LEU A 60 5.36 17.96 13.28
CA LEU A 60 6.23 16.80 13.03
C LEU A 60 7.43 17.18 12.15
N GLU A 61 7.20 18.00 11.12
CA GLU A 61 8.21 18.35 10.12
C GLU A 61 9.23 19.37 10.67
N THR A 62 8.75 20.37 11.42
CA THR A 62 9.56 21.49 11.90
C THR A 62 10.32 21.16 13.18
N ASP A 63 9.66 20.50 14.13
CA ASP A 63 10.17 20.35 15.50
C ASP A 63 10.51 18.90 15.85
N LEU A 64 9.51 18.00 15.76
CA LEU A 64 9.68 16.64 16.31
C LEU A 64 10.79 15.84 15.64
N ILE A 65 10.96 15.95 14.33
CA ILE A 65 12.04 15.27 13.60
C ILE A 65 13.41 15.79 14.06
N GLN A 66 13.57 17.11 14.25
CA GLN A 66 14.82 17.68 14.68
C GLN A 66 15.17 17.27 16.11
N ILE A 67 14.18 17.28 17.02
CA ILE A 67 14.35 16.80 18.39
C ILE A 67 14.74 15.32 18.39
N PHE A 68 14.07 14.50 17.59
CA PHE A 68 14.31 13.05 17.49
C PHE A 68 15.74 12.73 17.06
N ILE A 69 16.31 13.50 16.13
CA ILE A 69 17.67 13.30 15.63
C ILE A 69 18.71 13.82 16.60
N GLN A 70 18.50 15.03 17.20
CA GLN A 70 19.53 15.71 17.97
C GLN A 70 19.59 15.21 19.42
N PHE A 71 18.46 14.89 20.04
CA PHE A 71 18.37 14.48 21.44
C PHE A 71 18.27 12.95 21.65
N LYS A 72 18.94 12.19 20.78
CA LYS A 72 18.92 10.72 20.78
C LYS A 72 19.45 10.07 22.08
N ASP A 73 20.29 10.80 22.84
CA ASP A 73 20.91 10.28 24.06
C ASP A 73 20.03 10.46 25.31
N ASN A 74 18.99 11.28 25.24
CA ASN A 74 17.99 11.42 26.32
C ASN A 74 16.88 10.36 26.14
N GLU A 75 17.01 9.24 26.86
CA GLU A 75 16.14 8.08 26.68
C GLU A 75 14.67 8.35 26.99
N GLU A 76 14.38 9.08 28.08
CA GLU A 76 12.99 9.38 28.49
C GLU A 76 12.32 10.32 27.48
N LEU A 77 13.00 11.37 27.07
CA LEU A 77 12.49 12.32 26.07
C LEU A 77 12.24 11.60 24.74
N TRP A 78 13.19 10.78 24.31
CA TRP A 78 13.13 10.07 23.04
C TRP A 78 11.96 9.07 23.00
N ASP A 79 11.72 8.34 24.09
CA ASP A 79 10.59 7.39 24.17
C ASP A 79 9.24 8.11 24.13
N VAL A 80 9.09 9.22 24.89
CA VAL A 80 7.84 10.00 24.88
C VAL A 80 7.62 10.65 23.53
N LEU A 81 8.67 11.13 22.87
CA LEU A 81 8.63 11.67 21.52
C LEU A 81 8.20 10.62 20.49
N LEU A 82 8.77 9.40 20.56
CA LEU A 82 8.37 8.28 19.72
C LEU A 82 6.87 7.96 19.85
N ARG A 83 6.33 8.00 21.08
CA ARG A 83 4.88 7.83 21.32
C ARG A 83 4.05 8.92 20.65
N LEU A 84 4.51 10.19 20.71
CA LEU A 84 3.82 11.28 20.03
C LEU A 84 3.84 11.09 18.51
N MET A 85 4.98 10.74 17.93
CA MET A 85 5.11 10.46 16.50
C MET A 85 4.20 9.32 16.04
N ILE A 86 4.11 8.22 16.81
CA ILE A 86 3.19 7.11 16.53
C ILE A 86 1.74 7.58 16.54
N ASN A 87 1.35 8.38 17.52
CA ASN A 87 -0.01 8.92 17.61
C ASN A 87 -0.34 9.83 16.42
N LEU A 88 0.58 10.67 15.99
CA LEU A 88 0.40 11.55 14.82
C LEU A 88 0.34 10.78 13.51
N THR A 89 1.17 9.75 13.36
CA THR A 89 1.23 8.92 12.14
C THR A 89 0.19 7.81 12.10
N SER A 90 -0.69 7.70 13.09
CA SER A 90 -1.76 6.70 13.13
C SER A 90 -2.63 6.77 11.87
N PRO A 91 -2.92 5.64 11.21
CA PRO A 91 -3.71 5.62 9.98
C PRO A 91 -5.09 6.27 10.16
N ALA A 92 -5.50 7.12 9.21
CA ALA A 92 -6.77 7.83 9.29
C ALA A 92 -7.98 6.90 9.45
N LEU A 93 -7.97 5.72 8.82
CA LEU A 93 -9.04 4.72 8.99
C LEU A 93 -9.14 4.18 10.41
N MET A 94 -8.02 4.01 11.13
CA MET A 94 -8.05 3.56 12.53
C MET A 94 -8.68 4.61 13.43
N ILE A 95 -8.43 5.89 13.17
CA ILE A 95 -9.00 7.01 13.91
C ILE A 95 -10.53 7.04 13.76
N TYR A 96 -11.04 6.67 12.59
CA TYR A 96 -12.49 6.60 12.30
C TYR A 96 -13.06 5.18 12.45
N ASN A 97 -12.56 4.37 13.39
CA ASN A 97 -13.06 3.03 13.70
C ASN A 97 -13.18 2.10 12.47
N SER A 98 -12.23 2.21 11.54
CA SER A 98 -12.16 1.43 10.29
C SER A 98 -13.34 1.64 9.32
N GLU A 99 -14.12 2.70 9.50
CA GLU A 99 -15.21 3.09 8.60
C GLU A 99 -14.96 4.47 7.99
N LEU A 100 -15.27 4.61 6.70
CA LEU A 100 -15.22 5.92 6.05
C LEU A 100 -16.40 6.78 6.53
N PRO A 101 -16.17 8.02 6.96
CA PRO A 101 -17.25 8.89 7.40
C PRO A 101 -18.29 9.10 6.30
N ALA A 102 -19.56 8.90 6.64
CA ALA A 102 -20.69 9.11 5.72
C ALA A 102 -21.02 10.59 5.56
N GLU A 103 -20.83 11.38 6.61
CA GLU A 103 -21.09 12.82 6.63
C GLU A 103 -20.05 13.58 5.81
N ARG A 104 -20.49 14.56 5.03
CA ARG A 104 -19.62 15.34 4.14
C ARG A 104 -18.53 16.12 4.88
N THR A 105 -18.84 16.70 6.02
CA THR A 105 -17.90 17.45 6.86
C THR A 105 -16.81 16.55 7.41
N ASN A 106 -17.17 15.45 8.04
CA ASN A 106 -16.23 14.47 8.59
C ASN A 106 -15.40 13.79 7.47
N ARG A 107 -15.98 13.63 6.27
CA ARG A 107 -15.22 13.15 5.10
C ARG A 107 -14.18 14.17 4.64
N CYS A 108 -14.47 15.48 4.70
CA CYS A 108 -13.47 16.51 4.42
C CYS A 108 -12.34 16.48 5.46
N TYR A 109 -12.67 16.30 6.74
CA TYR A 109 -11.67 16.16 7.80
C TYR A 109 -10.81 14.92 7.63
N TYR A 110 -11.42 13.78 7.28
CA TYR A 110 -10.69 12.56 6.92
C TYR A 110 -9.68 12.80 5.79
N LEU A 111 -10.09 13.48 4.71
CA LEU A 111 -9.19 13.78 3.59
C LEU A 111 -8.06 14.73 4.00
N GLN A 112 -8.35 15.72 4.88
CA GLN A 112 -7.30 16.58 5.44
C GLN A 112 -6.27 15.78 6.25
N LEU A 113 -6.71 14.82 7.08
CA LEU A 113 -5.81 13.94 7.83
C LEU A 113 -4.95 13.08 6.89
N VAL A 114 -5.53 12.54 5.81
CA VAL A 114 -4.77 11.79 4.81
C VAL A 114 -3.70 12.67 4.18
N ASN A 115 -4.01 13.92 3.83
CA ASN A 115 -3.03 14.85 3.26
C ASN A 115 -1.88 15.16 4.25
N TYR A 116 -2.19 15.34 5.55
CA TYR A 116 -1.15 15.52 6.56
C TYR A 116 -0.28 14.28 6.73
N LEU A 117 -0.88 13.08 6.72
CA LEU A 117 -0.13 11.83 6.77
C LEU A 117 0.81 11.67 5.56
N GLN A 118 0.39 12.10 4.37
CA GLN A 118 1.23 12.13 3.18
C GLN A 118 2.41 13.10 3.33
N SER A 119 2.18 14.27 3.93
CA SER A 119 3.23 15.23 4.27
C SER A 119 4.22 14.65 5.28
N TYR A 120 3.72 14.00 6.33
CA TYR A 120 4.55 13.31 7.32
C TYR A 120 5.39 12.20 6.71
N LYS A 121 4.80 11.39 5.83
CA LYS A 121 5.55 10.36 5.10
C LYS A 121 6.68 10.95 4.28
N LYS A 122 6.44 12.08 3.61
CA LYS A 122 7.46 12.80 2.85
C LYS A 122 8.57 13.35 3.76
N ALA A 123 8.24 13.90 4.93
CA ALA A 123 9.23 14.37 5.88
C ALA A 123 10.08 13.23 6.47
N LEU A 124 9.47 12.05 6.64
CA LEU A 124 10.11 10.84 7.15
C LEU A 124 10.89 10.04 6.07
N THR A 125 11.11 10.60 4.88
CA THR A 125 12.08 10.04 3.91
C THR A 125 13.53 10.37 4.28
N ASP A 126 13.77 11.22 5.30
CA ASP A 126 15.09 11.53 5.83
C ASP A 126 15.71 10.29 6.50
N ASP A 127 16.83 9.79 5.96
CA ASP A 127 17.54 8.61 6.44
C ASP A 127 18.12 8.78 7.85
N ARG A 128 18.37 10.01 8.29
CA ARG A 128 18.89 10.33 9.65
C ARG A 128 17.91 9.89 10.74
N VAL A 129 16.60 10.07 10.51
CA VAL A 129 15.58 9.63 11.46
C VAL A 129 15.66 8.12 11.68
N TRP A 130 15.73 7.37 10.57
CA TRP A 130 15.78 5.92 10.62
C TRP A 130 17.12 5.38 11.12
N SER A 131 18.21 6.11 10.89
CA SER A 131 19.53 5.76 11.45
C SER A 131 19.55 5.84 12.98
N VAL A 132 18.88 6.84 13.56
CA VAL A 132 18.73 6.93 15.02
C VAL A 132 17.88 5.78 15.55
N ALA A 133 16.73 5.50 14.90
CA ALA A 133 15.85 4.40 15.27
C ALA A 133 16.56 3.03 15.13
N SER A 134 17.30 2.82 14.05
CA SER A 134 18.09 1.60 13.79
C SER A 134 19.15 1.37 14.86
N ASN A 135 19.93 2.42 15.21
CA ASN A 135 20.94 2.32 16.25
C ASN A 135 20.31 1.97 17.62
N ARG A 136 19.15 2.54 17.95
CA ARG A 136 18.46 2.22 19.19
C ARG A 136 17.93 0.78 19.18
N LEU A 137 17.27 0.39 18.09
CA LEU A 137 16.76 -0.96 17.90
C LEU A 137 17.89 -2.01 17.97
N GLY A 138 19.01 -1.76 17.29
CA GLY A 138 20.17 -2.64 17.31
C GLY A 138 20.79 -2.79 18.70
N LYS A 139 20.88 -1.70 19.48
CA LYS A 139 21.34 -1.77 20.88
C LYS A 139 20.44 -2.66 21.73
N ILE A 140 19.13 -2.54 21.59
CA ILE A 140 18.17 -3.34 22.36
C ILE A 140 18.20 -4.81 21.93
N LEU A 141 18.29 -5.09 20.64
CA LEU A 141 18.34 -6.46 20.11
C LEU A 141 19.64 -7.20 20.48
N ASN A 142 20.71 -6.47 20.77
CA ASN A 142 21.98 -7.07 21.27
C ASN A 142 21.91 -7.49 22.74
N ILE A 143 20.89 -7.08 23.49
CA ILE A 143 20.65 -7.54 24.86
C ILE A 143 19.95 -8.90 24.79
N ASP A 144 20.42 -9.86 25.56
CA ASP A 144 19.77 -11.17 25.63
C ASP A 144 18.30 -11.04 26.02
N TYR A 145 17.45 -11.85 25.40
CA TYR A 145 16.00 -11.78 25.59
C TYR A 145 15.58 -11.84 27.07
N ALA A 146 16.25 -12.68 27.86
CA ALA A 146 15.98 -12.84 29.30
C ALA A 146 16.33 -11.60 30.16
N GLU A 147 17.26 -10.75 29.68
CA GLU A 147 17.75 -9.57 30.39
C GLU A 147 17.13 -8.26 29.87
N ARG A 148 16.38 -8.33 28.77
CA ARG A 148 15.92 -7.14 28.03
C ARG A 148 14.92 -6.29 28.78
N GLY A 149 14.05 -6.86 29.58
CA GLY A 149 12.97 -6.17 30.30
C GLY A 149 11.84 -5.65 29.41
N GLU A 150 10.66 -5.48 30.02
CA GLU A 150 9.43 -5.08 29.29
C GLU A 150 9.51 -3.70 28.62
N GLU A 151 10.24 -2.76 29.22
CA GLU A 151 10.39 -1.40 28.64
C GLU A 151 11.08 -1.42 27.29
N ASN A 152 12.12 -2.24 27.14
CA ASN A 152 12.85 -2.40 25.89
C ASN A 152 12.00 -3.11 24.82
N GLU A 153 11.19 -4.09 25.22
CA GLU A 153 10.25 -4.74 24.30
C GLU A 153 9.19 -3.77 23.77
N LEU A 154 8.67 -2.90 24.63
CA LEU A 154 7.76 -1.84 24.22
C LEU A 154 8.41 -0.84 23.25
N ILE A 155 9.69 -0.55 23.39
CA ILE A 155 10.41 0.32 22.44
C ILE A 155 10.51 -0.37 21.07
N ILE A 156 10.83 -1.67 21.01
CA ILE A 156 10.81 -2.43 19.75
C ILE A 156 9.44 -2.34 19.08
N GLU A 157 8.38 -2.66 19.82
CA GLU A 157 7.00 -2.59 19.30
C GLU A 157 6.65 -1.19 18.77
N ARG A 158 7.06 -0.13 19.47
CA ARG A 158 6.83 1.25 19.06
C ARG A 158 7.56 1.60 17.77
N ILE A 159 8.83 1.22 17.63
CA ILE A 159 9.59 1.46 16.39
C ILE A 159 8.93 0.72 15.22
N LEU A 160 8.58 -0.56 15.40
CA LEU A 160 7.87 -1.33 14.39
C LEU A 160 6.52 -0.72 14.02
N THR A 161 5.78 -0.20 15.02
CA THR A 161 4.50 0.49 14.80
C THR A 161 4.67 1.77 14.02
N LEU A 162 5.72 2.56 14.29
CA LEU A 162 6.03 3.76 13.50
C LEU A 162 6.31 3.40 12.04
N ILE A 163 7.17 2.40 11.80
CA ILE A 163 7.49 1.91 10.45
C ILE A 163 6.21 1.50 9.72
N ARG A 164 5.36 0.68 10.36
CA ARG A 164 4.08 0.24 9.81
C ARG A 164 3.17 1.42 9.45
N ASN A 165 2.99 2.37 10.38
CA ASN A 165 2.11 3.51 10.18
C ASN A 165 2.55 4.36 8.98
N VAL A 166 3.84 4.65 8.85
CA VAL A 166 4.39 5.44 7.75
C VAL A 166 4.29 4.72 6.41
N LEU A 167 4.55 3.40 6.38
CA LEU A 167 4.40 2.59 5.18
C LEU A 167 2.94 2.47 4.73
N GLN A 168 1.98 2.46 5.66
CA GLN A 168 0.55 2.30 5.38
C GLN A 168 -0.06 3.52 4.68
N VAL A 169 0.54 4.70 4.80
CA VAL A 169 0.04 5.93 4.17
C VAL A 169 -0.11 5.73 2.65
N PRO A 170 -1.30 6.00 2.08
CA PRO A 170 -1.54 5.84 0.65
C PRO A 170 -0.72 6.84 -0.17
N PRO A 171 -0.44 6.53 -1.46
CA PRO A 171 0.21 7.46 -2.36
C PRO A 171 -0.66 8.71 -2.57
N ASP A 172 -0.04 9.83 -2.93
CA ASP A 172 -0.77 11.03 -3.33
C ASP A 172 -1.32 10.86 -4.75
N ASP A 173 -2.62 11.09 -4.94
CA ASP A 173 -3.28 11.04 -6.26
C ASP A 173 -2.72 12.08 -7.24
N ASN A 174 -2.10 13.14 -6.73
CA ASN A 174 -1.47 14.19 -7.52
C ASN A 174 -0.03 13.87 -7.94
N ASP A 175 0.61 12.89 -7.30
CA ASP A 175 1.98 12.47 -7.64
C ASP A 175 2.00 11.56 -8.88
N LYS A 176 1.79 12.18 -10.04
CA LYS A 176 1.82 11.50 -11.35
C LYS A 176 3.24 11.42 -11.90
N ARG A 177 4.13 10.78 -11.17
CA ARG A 177 5.49 10.54 -11.65
C ARG A 177 5.50 9.46 -12.74
N ALA A 178 6.49 9.54 -13.63
CA ALA A 178 6.66 8.53 -14.67
C ALA A 178 7.04 7.16 -14.06
N ASP A 179 6.78 6.09 -14.80
CA ASP A 179 7.32 4.77 -14.45
C ASP A 179 8.85 4.84 -14.32
N ASN A 180 9.38 4.17 -13.32
CA ASN A 180 10.80 4.18 -12.93
C ASN A 180 11.33 5.46 -12.26
N ASP A 181 10.52 6.49 -12.06
CA ASP A 181 10.87 7.56 -11.14
C ASP A 181 10.56 7.12 -9.69
N ALA A 182 11.45 7.48 -8.77
CA ALA A 182 11.23 7.17 -7.36
C ALA A 182 10.02 7.93 -6.81
N THR A 183 9.08 7.20 -6.20
CA THR A 183 7.99 7.81 -5.43
C THR A 183 8.46 8.14 -4.03
N VAL A 184 7.64 8.88 -3.28
CA VAL A 184 7.83 9.05 -1.82
C VAL A 184 7.89 7.68 -1.10
N HIS A 185 7.16 6.67 -1.60
CA HIS A 185 7.26 5.32 -1.05
C HIS A 185 8.59 4.65 -1.35
N ASP A 186 9.09 4.80 -2.58
CA ASP A 186 10.40 4.30 -2.98
C ASP A 186 11.54 5.00 -2.22
N GLU A 187 11.44 6.32 -2.03
CA GLU A 187 12.39 7.13 -1.24
C GLU A 187 12.41 6.65 0.21
N LEU A 188 11.24 6.41 0.82
CA LEU A 188 11.14 5.86 2.17
C LEU A 188 11.76 4.46 2.28
N LEU A 189 11.47 3.56 1.33
CA LEU A 189 12.05 2.22 1.31
C LEU A 189 13.58 2.28 1.22
N PHE A 190 14.10 3.20 0.41
CA PHE A 190 15.53 3.42 0.29
C PHE A 190 16.14 3.95 1.59
N ALA A 191 15.47 4.89 2.28
CA ALA A 191 15.91 5.39 3.58
C ALA A 191 15.92 4.29 4.66
N LEU A 192 14.91 3.42 4.69
CA LEU A 192 14.87 2.26 5.59
C LEU A 192 15.99 1.26 5.30
N HIS A 193 16.32 1.04 4.03
CA HIS A 193 17.43 0.17 3.64
C HIS A 193 18.79 0.78 4.02
N THR A 194 19.03 2.04 3.66
CA THR A 194 20.30 2.73 3.95
C THR A 194 20.60 2.85 5.45
N SER A 195 19.55 3.01 6.27
CA SER A 195 19.67 3.08 7.74
C SER A 195 19.90 1.72 8.41
N GLY A 196 19.82 0.59 7.70
CA GLY A 196 19.95 -0.75 8.25
C GLY A 196 18.70 -1.29 8.96
N ILE A 197 17.57 -0.58 8.93
CA ILE A 197 16.29 -1.07 9.50
C ILE A 197 15.87 -2.38 8.84
N VAL A 198 16.04 -2.50 7.53
CA VAL A 198 15.63 -3.71 6.77
C VAL A 198 16.38 -4.94 7.24
N ASP A 199 17.68 -4.82 7.56
CA ASP A 199 18.50 -5.91 8.07
C ASP A 199 18.07 -6.32 9.49
N LEU A 200 17.70 -5.34 10.33
CA LEU A 200 17.15 -5.61 11.66
C LEU A 200 15.78 -6.29 11.59
N LEU A 201 14.93 -5.93 10.63
CA LEU A 201 13.66 -6.65 10.39
C LEU A 201 13.91 -8.12 10.00
N LEU A 202 14.89 -8.38 9.15
CA LEU A 202 15.31 -9.75 8.81
C LEU A 202 15.85 -10.52 10.02
N PHE A 203 16.63 -9.86 10.84
CA PHE A 203 17.15 -10.44 12.09
C PHE A 203 16.00 -10.85 13.03
N ILE A 204 15.06 -9.95 13.31
CA ILE A 204 13.89 -10.26 14.16
C ILE A 204 13.06 -11.39 13.54
N ALA A 205 12.84 -11.36 12.22
CA ALA A 205 12.06 -12.36 11.51
C ALA A 205 12.71 -13.77 11.53
N SER A 206 14.05 -13.86 11.54
CA SER A 206 14.78 -15.12 11.56
C SER A 206 14.93 -15.71 12.96
N ASN A 207 14.81 -14.86 14.00
CA ASN A 207 15.06 -15.26 15.38
C ASN A 207 13.79 -15.84 16.03
N SER A 208 13.90 -17.06 16.55
CA SER A 208 12.80 -17.73 17.24
C SER A 208 12.46 -17.13 18.62
N THR A 209 13.35 -16.35 19.23
CA THR A 209 13.06 -15.67 20.50
C THR A 209 12.15 -14.45 20.32
N GLU A 210 12.09 -13.89 19.11
CA GLU A 210 11.35 -12.67 18.78
C GLU A 210 9.98 -12.96 18.13
N GLN A 211 9.41 -14.15 18.35
CA GLN A 211 8.17 -14.59 17.70
C GLN A 211 6.99 -13.63 17.92
N GLN A 212 6.95 -12.94 19.04
CA GLN A 212 5.89 -11.98 19.38
C GLN A 212 5.74 -10.86 18.33
N PHE A 213 6.82 -10.51 17.60
CA PHE A 213 6.80 -9.48 16.58
C PHE A 213 6.53 -10.02 15.17
N HIS A 214 6.50 -11.34 14.96
CA HIS A 214 6.39 -11.92 13.62
C HIS A 214 5.14 -11.48 12.85
N MET A 215 3.99 -11.35 13.53
CA MET A 215 2.76 -10.88 12.87
C MET A 215 2.89 -9.44 12.38
N GLN A 216 3.48 -8.56 13.19
CA GLN A 216 3.73 -7.18 12.83
C GLN A 216 4.77 -7.06 11.70
N ILE A 217 5.78 -7.92 11.69
CA ILE A 217 6.77 -7.97 10.61
C ILE A 217 6.15 -8.40 9.29
N ILE A 218 5.26 -9.41 9.28
CA ILE A 218 4.53 -9.80 8.05
C ILE A 218 3.73 -8.61 7.51
N GLU A 219 3.08 -7.85 8.39
CA GLU A 219 2.34 -6.65 7.99
C GLU A 219 3.28 -5.60 7.38
N ILE A 220 4.42 -5.31 8.02
CA ILE A 220 5.42 -4.36 7.51
C ILE A 220 5.94 -4.82 6.13
N ILE A 221 6.30 -6.08 5.98
CA ILE A 221 6.79 -6.64 4.70
C ILE A 221 5.71 -6.56 3.62
N ALA A 222 4.45 -6.83 3.97
CA ALA A 222 3.34 -6.70 3.04
C ALA A 222 3.17 -5.25 2.56
N LEU A 223 3.38 -4.28 3.45
CA LEU A 223 3.33 -2.85 3.12
C LEU A 223 4.54 -2.39 2.30
N MET A 224 5.73 -2.91 2.57
CA MET A 224 6.94 -2.63 1.77
C MET A 224 6.78 -3.10 0.32
N LEU A 225 6.22 -4.29 0.13
CA LEU A 225 6.12 -4.97 -1.16
C LEU A 225 4.77 -4.77 -1.87
N ARG A 226 3.85 -3.96 -1.34
CA ARG A 226 2.46 -3.84 -1.85
C ARG A 226 2.36 -3.41 -3.31
N GLU A 227 3.32 -2.60 -3.79
CA GLU A 227 3.36 -2.09 -5.17
C GLU A 227 4.16 -3.01 -6.10
N GLN A 228 4.76 -4.08 -5.57
CA GLN A 228 5.61 -4.99 -6.32
C GLN A 228 4.85 -6.21 -6.83
N ASN A 229 5.23 -6.64 -8.02
CA ASN A 229 4.77 -7.92 -8.57
C ASN A 229 5.87 -8.97 -8.38
N ALA A 230 5.54 -10.07 -7.71
CA ALA A 230 6.50 -11.11 -7.33
C ALA A 230 7.25 -11.70 -8.52
N SER A 231 6.57 -12.00 -9.63
CA SER A 231 7.17 -12.56 -10.84
C SER A 231 8.13 -11.59 -11.54
N LYS A 232 7.74 -10.30 -11.61
CA LYS A 232 8.59 -9.26 -12.19
C LYS A 232 9.81 -9.00 -11.31
N LEU A 233 9.63 -8.94 -9.98
CA LEU A 233 10.69 -8.72 -9.01
C LEU A 233 11.72 -9.85 -9.04
N ALA A 234 11.29 -11.11 -9.11
CA ALA A 234 12.15 -12.28 -9.20
C ALA A 234 13.08 -12.25 -10.43
N THR A 235 12.60 -11.71 -11.55
CA THR A 235 13.32 -11.66 -12.83
C THR A 235 14.15 -10.40 -13.04
N VAL A 236 14.17 -9.46 -12.09
CA VAL A 236 14.99 -8.23 -12.18
C VAL A 236 16.47 -8.60 -12.26
N GLY A 237 17.17 -8.06 -13.26
CA GLY A 237 18.62 -8.18 -13.43
C GLY A 237 19.33 -6.85 -13.19
N LEU A 238 20.67 -6.89 -13.10
CA LEU A 238 21.51 -5.71 -12.92
C LEU A 238 21.36 -4.65 -14.04
N GLN A 239 20.90 -5.10 -15.21
CA GLN A 239 20.58 -4.21 -16.34
C GLN A 239 19.12 -4.43 -16.75
N ARG A 240 18.47 -3.36 -17.20
CA ARG A 240 17.13 -3.47 -17.77
C ARG A 240 17.17 -4.40 -18.99
N SER A 241 16.26 -5.38 -19.02
CA SER A 241 16.16 -6.28 -20.16
C SER A 241 15.75 -5.51 -21.43
N VAL A 242 16.17 -6.01 -22.60
CA VAL A 242 15.77 -5.44 -23.92
C VAL A 242 14.24 -5.42 -24.05
N ALA A 243 13.55 -6.44 -23.53
CA ALA A 243 12.11 -6.52 -23.55
C ALA A 243 11.43 -5.46 -22.63
N GLU A 244 12.10 -5.04 -21.56
CA GLU A 244 11.64 -3.99 -20.66
C GLU A 244 11.79 -2.62 -21.31
N LYS A 245 12.96 -2.36 -21.93
CA LYS A 245 13.20 -1.15 -22.74
C LYS A 245 12.19 -1.00 -23.88
N GLY A 246 11.94 -2.09 -24.61
CA GLY A 246 10.96 -2.08 -25.71
C GLY A 246 9.52 -1.83 -25.24
N ARG A 247 9.14 -2.31 -24.03
CA ARG A 247 7.83 -2.00 -23.44
C ARG A 247 7.71 -0.53 -23.04
N ASP A 248 8.75 0.04 -22.44
CA ASP A 248 8.79 1.45 -22.06
C ASP A 248 8.71 2.36 -23.30
N GLU A 249 9.43 2.03 -24.36
CA GLU A 249 9.34 2.74 -25.65
C GLU A 249 7.94 2.64 -26.26
N ALA A 250 7.33 1.46 -26.24
CA ALA A 250 5.97 1.26 -26.74
C ALA A 250 4.94 2.07 -25.93
N LYS A 251 5.11 2.14 -24.60
CA LYS A 251 4.27 2.98 -23.72
C LYS A 251 4.44 4.46 -24.05
N LEU A 252 5.65 4.94 -24.15
CA LEU A 252 5.94 6.33 -24.53
C LEU A 252 5.31 6.70 -25.87
N LEU A 253 5.44 5.82 -26.87
CA LEU A 253 4.80 6.00 -28.18
C LEU A 253 3.27 6.01 -28.09
N SER A 254 2.68 5.16 -27.25
CA SER A 254 1.23 5.12 -27.03
C SER A 254 0.70 6.41 -26.37
N ILE A 255 1.40 6.91 -25.34
CA ILE A 255 1.09 8.18 -24.66
C ILE A 255 1.21 9.35 -25.66
N ARG A 256 2.30 9.39 -26.42
CA ARG A 256 2.49 10.44 -27.43
C ARG A 256 1.41 10.43 -28.51
N ARG A 257 0.99 9.24 -28.99
CA ARG A 257 -0.13 9.11 -29.91
C ARG A 257 -1.44 9.61 -29.32
N ARG A 258 -1.68 9.27 -28.04
CA ARG A 258 -2.86 9.74 -27.32
C ARG A 258 -2.88 11.25 -27.16
N GLU A 259 -1.77 11.87 -26.77
CA GLU A 259 -1.65 13.33 -26.69
C GLU A 259 -1.89 14.02 -28.04
N ILE A 260 -1.37 13.46 -29.13
CA ILE A 260 -1.59 13.99 -30.47
C ILE A 260 -3.07 13.88 -30.85
N THR A 261 -3.73 12.75 -30.59
CA THR A 261 -5.16 12.57 -30.85
C THR A 261 -6.00 13.53 -30.01
N GLU A 262 -5.72 13.69 -28.72
CA GLU A 262 -6.39 14.65 -27.85
C GLU A 262 -6.21 16.10 -28.32
N LYS A 263 -4.99 16.46 -28.76
CA LYS A 263 -4.72 17.78 -29.37
C LYS A 263 -5.51 17.98 -30.64
N MET A 264 -5.54 16.98 -31.54
CA MET A 264 -6.32 17.04 -32.76
C MET A 264 -7.84 17.13 -32.51
N GLU A 265 -8.36 16.37 -31.53
CA GLU A 265 -9.75 16.45 -31.13
C GLU A 265 -10.12 17.80 -30.54
N LYS A 266 -9.25 18.36 -29.69
CA LYS A 266 -9.40 19.73 -29.16
C LYS A 266 -9.38 20.74 -30.30
N MET A 267 -8.44 20.66 -31.23
CA MET A 267 -8.40 21.56 -32.42
C MET A 267 -9.67 21.42 -33.26
N ARG A 268 -10.14 20.21 -33.56
CA ARG A 268 -11.43 19.97 -34.24
C ARG A 268 -12.61 20.59 -33.52
N LYS A 269 -12.66 20.43 -32.18
CA LYS A 269 -13.72 20.97 -31.34
C LYS A 269 -13.73 22.50 -31.31
N TYR A 270 -12.57 23.12 -31.27
CA TYR A 270 -12.44 24.59 -31.26
C TYR A 270 -12.60 25.23 -32.65
N THR A 271 -12.12 24.59 -33.71
CA THR A 271 -12.33 25.07 -35.08
C THR A 271 -13.80 24.95 -35.51
N SER A 272 -14.53 23.92 -35.08
CA SER A 272 -15.92 23.78 -35.44
C SER A 272 -16.89 24.65 -34.63
N ALA A 273 -16.52 25.00 -33.39
CA ALA A 273 -17.42 25.69 -32.46
C ALA A 273 -17.51 27.21 -32.70
N ARG A 274 -16.49 27.82 -33.32
CA ARG A 274 -16.45 29.28 -33.38
C ARG A 274 -17.14 29.92 -34.60
N HIS A 275 -17.28 29.24 -35.74
CA HIS A 275 -17.62 29.96 -36.97
C HIS A 275 -18.63 29.40 -37.95
N SER A 276 -19.22 28.23 -37.78
CA SER A 276 -20.34 27.90 -38.65
C SER A 276 -21.22 26.76 -38.16
N ARG A 277 -22.34 27.12 -37.62
CA ARG A 277 -23.51 26.23 -37.60
C ARG A 277 -24.00 25.91 -39.03
N PHE A 278 -23.67 26.73 -39.99
CA PHE A 278 -24.23 26.69 -41.35
C PHE A 278 -23.30 26.16 -42.43
N GLY A 279 -22.03 25.92 -42.14
CA GLY A 279 -21.03 25.56 -43.13
C GLY A 279 -20.37 26.79 -43.80
N GLY A 280 -19.52 26.58 -44.77
CA GLY A 280 -18.76 27.61 -45.50
C GLY A 280 -17.26 27.48 -45.38
N THR A 281 -16.55 28.46 -45.92
CA THR A 281 -15.12 28.57 -45.87
C THR A 281 -14.74 29.66 -44.89
N PHE A 282 -13.86 29.38 -43.93
CA PHE A 282 -13.36 30.38 -43.03
C PHE A 282 -11.85 30.21 -42.83
N VAL A 283 -11.19 31.32 -42.56
CA VAL A 283 -9.75 31.38 -42.33
C VAL A 283 -9.49 31.67 -40.88
N VAL A 284 -8.68 30.85 -40.27
CA VAL A 284 -8.24 31.02 -38.87
C VAL A 284 -6.85 31.60 -38.89
N GLN A 285 -6.68 32.79 -38.29
CA GLN A 285 -5.41 33.50 -38.20
C GLN A 285 -5.02 33.66 -36.70
N ASN A 286 -3.73 33.82 -36.44
CA ASN A 286 -3.18 34.17 -35.13
C ASN A 286 -3.48 33.13 -34.00
N MET A 287 -3.64 31.85 -34.34
CA MET A 287 -3.67 30.80 -33.31
C MET A 287 -2.25 30.44 -32.90
N LYS A 288 -1.97 30.44 -31.58
CA LYS A 288 -0.65 30.06 -31.02
C LYS A 288 -0.13 28.69 -31.51
N ALA A 289 -1.03 27.81 -31.94
CA ALA A 289 -0.69 26.47 -32.43
C ALA A 289 -0.25 26.42 -33.90
N ILE A 290 -0.48 27.48 -34.66
CA ILE A 290 -0.24 27.56 -36.14
C ILE A 290 0.84 28.59 -36.47
N GLY A 291 1.25 29.41 -35.51
CA GLY A 291 2.19 30.49 -35.69
C GLY A 291 1.62 31.56 -36.63
N GLU A 292 2.43 32.03 -37.59
CA GLU A 292 2.02 33.02 -38.60
C GLU A 292 1.25 32.44 -39.78
N ASN A 293 1.05 31.11 -39.81
CA ASN A 293 0.35 30.45 -40.91
C ASN A 293 -1.19 30.64 -40.83
N GLN A 294 -1.83 30.69 -41.95
CA GLN A 294 -3.29 30.76 -42.05
C GLN A 294 -3.87 29.37 -42.30
N LEU A 295 -4.87 28.99 -41.51
CA LEU A 295 -5.59 27.74 -41.72
C LEU A 295 -6.91 28.01 -42.41
N ILE A 296 -7.07 27.50 -43.62
CA ILE A 296 -8.33 27.60 -44.38
C ILE A 296 -9.17 26.35 -44.12
N CYS A 297 -10.30 26.54 -43.52
CA CYS A 297 -11.23 25.45 -43.17
C CYS A 297 -12.47 25.49 -44.06
N HIS A 298 -12.77 24.38 -44.73
CA HIS A 298 -13.98 24.22 -45.56
C HIS A 298 -14.95 23.28 -44.81
N LYS A 299 -16.20 23.74 -44.63
CA LYS A 299 -17.30 22.93 -44.11
C LYS A 299 -18.45 22.99 -45.10
N PRO A 300 -18.96 21.84 -45.58
CA PRO A 300 -20.08 21.85 -46.51
C PRO A 300 -21.30 22.49 -45.86
N PHE A 301 -22.09 23.22 -46.67
CA PHE A 301 -23.35 23.79 -46.24
C PHE A 301 -24.32 22.69 -45.88
N GLN A 302 -24.82 22.73 -44.65
CA GLN A 302 -25.89 21.83 -44.20
C GLN A 302 -27.24 22.50 -44.34
N LYS A 303 -28.25 21.73 -44.77
CA LYS A 303 -29.63 22.24 -44.83
C LYS A 303 -30.10 22.62 -43.43
N ILE A 304 -30.77 23.74 -43.30
CA ILE A 304 -31.27 24.28 -42.02
C ILE A 304 -32.13 23.27 -41.28
N GLU A 305 -32.90 22.47 -42.00
CA GLU A 305 -33.76 21.39 -41.48
C GLU A 305 -32.96 20.24 -40.82
N ALA A 306 -31.67 20.07 -41.18
CA ALA A 306 -30.81 19.06 -40.61
C ALA A 306 -30.04 19.56 -39.38
N LEU A 307 -30.20 20.82 -38.99
CA LEU A 307 -29.52 21.42 -37.82
C LEU A 307 -30.39 21.24 -36.57
N ASP A 308 -30.03 20.29 -35.76
CA ASP A 308 -30.65 20.10 -34.45
C ASP A 308 -30.11 21.10 -33.42
N PHE A 309 -30.83 22.17 -33.17
CA PHE A 309 -30.49 23.19 -32.20
C PHE A 309 -30.75 22.75 -30.75
N SER A 310 -31.45 21.62 -30.56
CA SER A 310 -31.74 21.07 -29.24
C SER A 310 -30.60 20.22 -28.68
N HIS A 311 -29.64 19.80 -29.52
CA HIS A 311 -28.54 18.89 -29.16
C HIS A 311 -27.60 19.47 -28.11
N ASP A 312 -27.43 20.79 -28.02
CA ASP A 312 -26.61 21.47 -27.03
C ASP A 312 -27.24 21.46 -25.61
N LYS A 313 -28.51 21.09 -25.47
CA LYS A 313 -29.24 21.05 -24.19
C LYS A 313 -29.48 19.66 -23.64
N VAL A 314 -29.18 18.62 -24.41
CA VAL A 314 -29.32 17.23 -23.90
C VAL A 314 -28.06 16.92 -23.09
N LYS A 315 -28.09 17.21 -21.80
CA LYS A 315 -27.17 16.57 -20.83
C LYS A 315 -27.41 15.08 -20.98
N VAL A 316 -26.51 14.38 -21.68
CA VAL A 316 -26.49 12.91 -21.72
C VAL A 316 -26.46 12.45 -20.27
N LYS A 317 -27.61 12.02 -19.75
CA LYS A 317 -27.70 11.43 -18.41
C LYS A 317 -26.87 10.18 -18.46
N LYS A 318 -25.72 10.21 -17.80
CA LYS A 318 -24.90 9.01 -17.62
C LYS A 318 -25.81 7.96 -16.99
N PRO A 319 -25.93 6.75 -17.55
CA PRO A 319 -26.75 5.70 -16.96
C PRO A 319 -26.32 5.49 -15.51
N LYS A 320 -27.29 5.48 -14.59
CA LYS A 320 -27.06 5.34 -13.14
C LYS A 320 -26.34 4.05 -12.76
N ASN A 321 -26.34 3.06 -13.63
CA ASN A 321 -25.75 1.74 -13.44
C ASN A 321 -24.48 1.51 -14.27
N ARG A 322 -23.68 2.53 -14.55
CA ARG A 322 -22.35 2.30 -15.05
C ARG A 322 -21.57 1.59 -13.95
N VAL A 323 -21.32 0.30 -14.14
CA VAL A 323 -20.27 -0.42 -13.41
C VAL A 323 -19.03 0.42 -13.58
N LEU A 324 -18.48 0.89 -12.47
CA LEU A 324 -17.17 1.52 -12.44
C LEU A 324 -16.21 0.49 -13.06
N ILE A 325 -15.82 0.69 -14.30
CA ILE A 325 -14.67 0.00 -14.86
C ILE A 325 -13.52 0.53 -14.03
N GLU A 326 -13.09 -0.25 -13.04
CA GLU A 326 -11.83 0.03 -12.38
C GLU A 326 -10.82 0.21 -13.52
N PRO A 327 -10.09 1.33 -13.54
CA PRO A 327 -9.01 1.47 -14.50
C PRO A 327 -8.15 0.22 -14.34
N PRO A 328 -7.65 -0.38 -15.45
CA PRO A 328 -6.71 -1.47 -15.32
C PRO A 328 -5.67 -1.00 -14.30
N ASN A 329 -5.43 -1.77 -13.25
CA ASN A 329 -4.34 -1.52 -12.33
C ASN A 329 -3.09 -1.48 -13.20
N GLU A 330 -2.71 -0.29 -13.62
CA GLU A 330 -1.42 -0.07 -14.24
C GLU A 330 -0.44 -0.34 -13.10
N GLU A 331 0.10 -1.55 -13.08
CA GLU A 331 1.13 -1.96 -12.16
C GLU A 331 2.32 -1.04 -12.41
N ARG A 332 2.44 -0.03 -11.57
CA ARG A 332 3.56 0.89 -11.60
C ARG A 332 4.85 0.13 -11.29
N MET A 333 5.92 0.47 -11.96
CA MET A 333 7.23 -0.10 -11.68
C MET A 333 8.08 0.91 -10.91
N SER A 334 8.51 0.52 -9.73
CA SER A 334 9.46 1.27 -8.88
C SER A 334 10.82 1.43 -9.57
N ALA A 335 11.63 2.38 -9.11
CA ALA A 335 12.99 2.60 -9.60
C ALA A 335 13.82 1.31 -9.57
N LEU A 336 14.73 1.13 -10.54
CA LEU A 336 15.53 -0.11 -10.65
C LEU A 336 16.35 -0.39 -9.39
N SER A 337 16.93 0.63 -8.77
CA SER A 337 17.69 0.49 -7.51
C SER A 337 16.83 -0.09 -6.39
N VAL A 338 15.60 0.41 -6.25
CA VAL A 338 14.64 -0.09 -5.26
C VAL A 338 14.24 -1.53 -5.54
N ARG A 339 13.98 -1.88 -6.81
CA ARG A 339 13.67 -3.26 -7.19
C ARG A 339 14.82 -4.24 -6.96
N LEU A 340 16.07 -3.80 -7.12
CA LEU A 340 17.23 -4.64 -6.88
C LEU A 340 17.39 -4.96 -5.39
N PHE A 341 17.35 -3.96 -4.51
CA PHE A 341 17.46 -4.24 -3.07
C PHE A 341 16.24 -5.01 -2.54
N LEU A 342 15.01 -4.73 -3.03
CA LEU A 342 13.84 -5.51 -2.64
C LEU A 342 13.93 -6.97 -3.10
N LYS A 343 14.55 -7.24 -4.25
CA LYS A 343 14.84 -8.61 -4.68
C LYS A 343 15.80 -9.30 -3.74
N GLU A 344 16.89 -8.64 -3.35
CA GLU A 344 17.86 -9.14 -2.39
C GLU A 344 17.20 -9.42 -1.04
N PHE A 345 16.46 -8.47 -0.51
CA PHE A 345 15.64 -8.66 0.68
C PHE A 345 14.70 -9.88 0.59
N CYS A 346 13.97 -10.03 -0.51
CA CYS A 346 13.07 -11.18 -0.70
C CYS A 346 13.82 -12.51 -0.73
N MET A 347 15.03 -12.53 -1.28
CA MET A 347 15.88 -13.73 -1.29
C MET A 347 16.33 -14.11 0.12
N GLU A 348 16.84 -13.14 0.88
CA GLU A 348 17.32 -13.34 2.25
C GLU A 348 16.18 -13.74 3.17
N PHE A 349 15.02 -13.08 3.05
CA PHE A 349 13.82 -13.44 3.80
C PHE A 349 13.36 -14.88 3.51
N LEU A 350 13.33 -15.29 2.24
CA LEU A 350 12.99 -16.67 1.86
C LEU A 350 13.94 -17.71 2.44
N ILE A 351 15.25 -17.40 2.45
CA ILE A 351 16.28 -18.35 2.90
C ILE A 351 16.24 -18.53 4.42
N GLY A 352 16.12 -17.42 5.15
CA GLY A 352 16.33 -17.41 6.61
C GLY A 352 15.08 -17.25 7.46
N ALA A 353 14.13 -16.43 7.02
CA ALA A 353 13.06 -15.93 7.88
C ALA A 353 11.66 -16.45 7.51
N TYR A 354 11.40 -16.82 6.27
CA TYR A 354 10.05 -17.19 5.81
C TYR A 354 9.44 -18.34 6.61
N ASN A 355 10.13 -19.46 6.73
CA ASN A 355 9.59 -20.64 7.41
C ASN A 355 9.31 -20.38 8.92
N PRO A 356 10.23 -19.81 9.72
CA PRO A 356 9.95 -19.46 11.12
C PRO A 356 8.74 -18.55 11.29
N VAL A 357 8.68 -17.47 10.51
CA VAL A 357 7.60 -16.49 10.55
C VAL A 357 6.26 -17.10 10.16
N MET A 358 6.20 -17.88 9.06
CA MET A 358 4.98 -18.50 8.60
C MET A 358 4.48 -19.60 9.52
N ARG A 359 5.39 -20.32 10.20
CA ARG A 359 5.04 -21.30 11.24
C ARG A 359 4.35 -20.63 12.41
N HIS A 360 4.92 -19.56 12.94
CA HIS A 360 4.33 -18.83 14.05
C HIS A 360 2.98 -18.17 13.65
N ALA A 361 2.92 -17.51 12.50
CA ALA A 361 1.69 -16.91 12.00
C ALA A 361 0.57 -17.94 11.79
N LYS A 362 0.91 -19.13 11.28
CA LYS A 362 -0.05 -20.26 11.18
C LYS A 362 -0.57 -20.65 12.55
N SER A 363 0.28 -20.79 13.56
CA SER A 363 -0.14 -21.16 14.92
C SER A 363 -1.05 -20.11 15.55
N CYS A 364 -0.80 -18.82 15.33
CA CYS A 364 -1.68 -17.75 15.76
C CYS A 364 -3.07 -17.82 15.11
N ILE A 365 -3.14 -18.09 13.81
CA ILE A 365 -4.41 -18.17 13.07
C ILE A 365 -5.24 -19.40 13.46
N ILE A 366 -4.58 -20.54 13.75
CA ILE A 366 -5.26 -21.79 14.11
C ILE A 366 -5.62 -21.80 15.61
N GLY A 367 -4.73 -21.27 16.47
CA GLY A 367 -4.82 -21.39 17.94
C GLY A 367 -5.79 -20.41 18.61
N GLU A 368 -6.17 -19.33 17.96
CA GLU A 368 -7.13 -18.38 18.52
C GLU A 368 -8.57 -18.91 18.39
N SER A 369 -9.16 -19.33 19.51
CA SER A 369 -10.59 -19.65 19.62
C SER A 369 -11.52 -18.45 19.31
N ASN A 370 -10.97 -17.26 19.12
CA ASN A 370 -11.63 -16.04 18.67
C ASN A 370 -11.20 -15.72 17.21
N ALA A 371 -11.71 -16.51 16.26
CA ALA A 371 -11.48 -16.32 14.83
C ALA A 371 -11.84 -14.90 14.30
N ASP A 372 -12.53 -14.09 15.11
CA ASP A 372 -12.94 -12.72 14.77
C ASP A 372 -11.85 -11.65 14.97
N LYS A 373 -10.73 -11.96 15.60
CA LYS A 373 -9.72 -10.95 15.97
C LYS A 373 -8.42 -10.97 15.17
N SER A 374 -7.99 -12.11 14.62
CA SER A 374 -6.74 -12.15 13.85
C SER A 374 -7.01 -12.02 12.36
N ASP A 375 -6.41 -10.98 11.75
CA ASP A 375 -6.50 -10.75 10.32
C ASP A 375 -5.51 -11.64 9.56
N ALA A 376 -6.01 -12.73 8.98
CA ALA A 376 -5.21 -13.65 8.16
C ALA A 376 -4.76 -13.05 6.80
N SER A 377 -5.18 -11.82 6.46
CA SER A 377 -4.90 -11.23 5.15
C SER A 377 -3.41 -11.10 4.86
N HIS A 378 -2.62 -10.64 5.84
CA HIS A 378 -1.17 -10.49 5.64
C HIS A 378 -0.45 -11.83 5.50
N TYR A 379 -0.91 -12.86 6.23
CA TYR A 379 -0.41 -14.22 6.09
C TYR A 379 -0.69 -14.80 4.69
N LEU A 380 -1.93 -14.68 4.21
CA LEU A 380 -2.32 -15.14 2.88
C LEU A 380 -1.60 -14.36 1.78
N TRP A 381 -1.41 -13.07 1.99
CA TRP A 381 -0.66 -12.23 1.07
C TRP A 381 0.82 -12.65 0.99
N ALA A 382 1.47 -12.83 2.15
CA ALA A 382 2.87 -13.25 2.21
C ALA A 382 3.06 -14.63 1.58
N MET A 383 2.18 -15.59 1.88
CA MET A 383 2.19 -16.92 1.28
C MET A 383 2.13 -16.83 -0.25
N ARG A 384 1.13 -16.11 -0.80
CA ARG A 384 1.00 -15.92 -2.23
C ARG A 384 2.25 -15.28 -2.85
N PHE A 385 2.71 -14.16 -2.27
CA PHE A 385 3.80 -13.37 -2.84
C PHE A 385 5.12 -14.15 -2.85
N PHE A 386 5.51 -14.72 -1.72
CA PHE A 386 6.79 -15.40 -1.60
C PHE A 386 6.84 -16.76 -2.30
N MET A 387 5.72 -17.50 -2.36
CA MET A 387 5.64 -18.73 -3.16
C MET A 387 5.73 -18.43 -4.66
N GLU A 388 5.06 -17.36 -5.14
CA GLU A 388 5.19 -16.89 -6.52
C GLU A 388 6.63 -16.43 -6.80
N PHE A 389 7.25 -15.64 -5.91
CA PHE A 389 8.63 -15.20 -6.04
C PHE A 389 9.60 -16.39 -6.11
N ASN A 390 9.49 -17.38 -5.21
CA ASN A 390 10.30 -18.58 -5.21
C ASN A 390 10.17 -19.36 -6.52
N ARG A 391 8.97 -19.47 -7.08
CA ARG A 391 8.70 -20.18 -8.32
C ARG A 391 9.39 -19.54 -9.55
N TYR A 392 9.47 -18.22 -9.58
CA TYR A 392 10.09 -17.48 -10.69
C TYR A 392 11.59 -17.21 -10.50
N TYR A 393 12.11 -17.24 -9.27
CA TYR A 393 13.54 -16.99 -9.00
C TYR A 393 14.39 -18.24 -9.19
N LYS A 394 14.42 -19.12 -8.22
CA LYS A 394 15.12 -20.42 -8.24
C LYS A 394 14.31 -21.37 -7.38
N PHE A 395 13.35 -22.02 -7.98
CA PHE A 395 12.40 -22.84 -7.25
C PHE A 395 13.08 -23.86 -6.33
N GLN A 396 12.89 -23.72 -5.03
CA GLN A 396 13.35 -24.65 -4.01
C GLN A 396 12.26 -24.83 -2.95
N VAL A 397 11.80 -26.07 -2.81
CA VAL A 397 10.72 -26.43 -1.87
C VAL A 397 11.11 -26.15 -0.41
N LYS A 398 12.39 -26.34 -0.06
CA LYS A 398 12.89 -26.12 1.31
C LYS A 398 12.65 -24.71 1.85
N TYR A 399 12.61 -23.70 0.99
CA TYR A 399 12.40 -22.31 1.41
C TYR A 399 10.95 -22.00 1.78
N VAL A 400 10.00 -22.79 1.28
CA VAL A 400 8.57 -22.60 1.50
C VAL A 400 7.91 -23.84 2.11
N SER A 401 8.69 -24.68 2.79
CA SER A 401 8.24 -25.98 3.31
C SER A 401 7.07 -25.87 4.29
N GLU A 402 7.02 -24.83 5.12
CA GLU A 402 5.95 -24.62 6.09
C GLU A 402 4.58 -24.31 5.45
N THR A 403 4.58 -23.83 4.22
CA THR A 403 3.35 -23.47 3.49
C THR A 403 2.95 -24.52 2.45
N ILE A 404 3.71 -25.62 2.30
CA ILE A 404 3.39 -26.72 1.39
C ILE A 404 2.97 -27.94 2.19
N SER A 405 1.73 -27.99 2.66
CA SER A 405 1.14 -29.13 3.35
C SER A 405 -0.36 -29.22 3.09
N THR A 406 -0.96 -30.40 3.26
CA THR A 406 -2.42 -30.57 3.20
C THR A 406 -3.14 -29.71 4.23
N GLU A 407 -2.55 -29.50 5.40
CA GLU A 407 -3.08 -28.66 6.45
C GLU A 407 -3.26 -27.20 5.98
N ILE A 408 -2.31 -26.66 5.20
CA ILE A 408 -2.41 -25.31 4.68
C ILE A 408 -3.56 -25.16 3.67
N PHE A 409 -3.80 -26.16 2.83
CA PHE A 409 -4.98 -26.16 1.96
C PHE A 409 -6.26 -26.07 2.77
N TYR A 410 -6.36 -26.80 3.88
CA TYR A 410 -7.49 -26.73 4.80
C TYR A 410 -7.63 -25.35 5.44
N VAL A 411 -6.53 -24.76 5.93
CA VAL A 411 -6.53 -23.39 6.52
C VAL A 411 -7.02 -22.35 5.51
N VAL A 412 -6.50 -22.39 4.28
CA VAL A 412 -6.90 -21.44 3.24
C VAL A 412 -8.37 -21.64 2.85
N GLN A 413 -8.83 -22.87 2.74
CA GLN A 413 -10.23 -23.17 2.46
C GLN A 413 -11.15 -22.62 3.55
N ARG A 414 -10.84 -22.88 4.81
CA ARG A 414 -11.60 -22.36 5.94
C ARG A 414 -11.69 -20.82 5.91
N GLN A 415 -10.60 -20.15 5.58
CA GLN A 415 -10.60 -18.69 5.41
C GLN A 415 -11.47 -18.23 4.22
N MET A 416 -11.47 -18.98 3.12
CA MET A 416 -12.33 -18.70 1.96
C MET A 416 -13.81 -18.82 2.34
N GLU A 417 -14.20 -19.86 3.07
CA GLU A 417 -15.56 -20.08 3.57
C GLU A 417 -15.98 -18.96 4.51
N GLN A 418 -15.15 -18.61 5.47
CA GLN A 418 -15.40 -17.53 6.42
C GLN A 418 -15.58 -16.18 5.70
N TYR A 419 -14.70 -15.82 4.76
CA TYR A 419 -14.82 -14.57 4.02
C TYR A 419 -16.06 -14.53 3.13
N TYR A 420 -16.46 -15.68 2.56
CA TYR A 420 -17.67 -15.79 1.77
C TYR A 420 -18.93 -15.62 2.66
N GLU A 421 -18.97 -16.26 3.83
CA GLU A 421 -20.03 -16.10 4.79
C GLU A 421 -20.16 -14.65 5.27
N MET A 422 -19.05 -14.02 5.65
CA MET A 422 -19.03 -12.61 6.06
C MET A 422 -19.48 -11.69 4.93
N MET A 423 -19.13 -11.97 3.67
CA MET A 423 -19.57 -11.20 2.52
C MET A 423 -21.09 -11.25 2.33
N THR A 424 -21.74 -12.37 2.68
CA THR A 424 -23.19 -12.54 2.58
C THR A 424 -23.93 -11.94 3.78
N THR A 425 -23.34 -12.01 4.96
CA THR A 425 -23.91 -11.54 6.23
C THR A 425 -23.77 -10.04 6.41
N ASP A 426 -22.56 -9.50 6.19
CA ASP A 426 -22.25 -8.08 6.34
C ASP A 426 -22.38 -7.33 5.02
N LYS A 427 -23.61 -6.96 4.68
CA LYS A 427 -23.92 -6.23 3.43
C LYS A 427 -23.27 -4.85 3.35
N LYS A 428 -22.92 -4.21 4.47
CA LYS A 428 -22.27 -2.89 4.48
C LYS A 428 -20.82 -2.98 4.04
N ARG A 429 -20.12 -4.04 4.42
CA ARG A 429 -18.69 -4.26 4.14
C ARG A 429 -18.44 -5.32 3.04
N THR A 430 -19.42 -5.59 2.18
CA THR A 430 -19.30 -6.59 1.10
C THR A 430 -18.04 -6.40 0.25
N SER A 431 -17.67 -5.17 -0.12
CA SER A 431 -16.47 -4.88 -0.90
C SER A 431 -15.17 -5.24 -0.16
N PHE A 432 -15.14 -5.04 1.14
CA PHE A 432 -14.02 -5.39 2.00
C PHE A 432 -13.81 -6.91 2.07
N TRP A 433 -14.86 -7.65 2.36
CA TRP A 433 -14.83 -9.11 2.42
C TRP A 433 -14.56 -9.76 1.07
N SER A 434 -15.09 -9.19 -0.01
CA SER A 434 -14.83 -9.62 -1.37
C SER A 434 -13.35 -9.53 -1.78
N LYS A 435 -12.64 -8.47 -1.34
CA LYS A 435 -11.19 -8.32 -1.57
C LYS A 435 -10.39 -9.38 -0.80
N ARG A 436 -10.80 -9.71 0.43
CA ARG A 436 -10.16 -10.76 1.23
C ARG A 436 -10.40 -12.16 0.65
N LEU A 437 -11.61 -12.44 0.21
CA LEU A 437 -11.93 -13.68 -0.51
C LEU A 437 -11.08 -13.81 -1.77
N HIS A 438 -10.94 -12.73 -2.54
CA HIS A 438 -10.09 -12.71 -3.71
C HIS A 438 -8.61 -13.01 -3.39
N LEU A 439 -8.10 -12.47 -2.29
CA LEU A 439 -6.75 -12.75 -1.82
C LEU A 439 -6.57 -14.22 -1.44
N ALA A 440 -7.53 -14.81 -0.72
CA ALA A 440 -7.50 -16.23 -0.35
C ALA A 440 -7.57 -17.15 -1.58
N LEU A 441 -8.41 -16.83 -2.58
CA LEU A 441 -8.45 -17.54 -3.85
C LEU A 441 -7.12 -17.47 -4.61
N LYS A 442 -6.47 -16.31 -4.64
CA LYS A 442 -5.14 -16.18 -5.25
C LYS A 442 -4.06 -16.96 -4.50
N ALA A 443 -4.13 -17.00 -3.18
CA ALA A 443 -3.23 -17.82 -2.37
C ALA A 443 -3.44 -19.32 -2.66
N TYR A 444 -4.69 -19.77 -2.75
CA TYR A 444 -5.02 -21.13 -3.13
C TYR A 444 -4.52 -21.47 -4.55
N GLN A 445 -4.71 -20.56 -5.51
CA GLN A 445 -4.18 -20.70 -6.86
C GLN A 445 -2.66 -20.88 -6.87
N GLU A 446 -1.93 -20.10 -6.08
CA GLU A 446 -0.47 -20.19 -6.03
C GLU A 446 0.01 -21.49 -5.36
N LEU A 447 -0.72 -22.01 -4.38
CA LEU A 447 -0.48 -23.37 -3.85
C LEU A 447 -0.54 -24.43 -4.95
N LEU A 448 -1.57 -24.38 -5.81
CA LEU A 448 -1.70 -25.32 -6.95
C LEU A 448 -0.60 -25.13 -7.98
N HIS A 449 -0.20 -23.89 -8.27
CA HIS A 449 0.94 -23.63 -9.18
C HIS A 449 2.25 -24.15 -8.61
N THR A 450 2.45 -24.05 -7.30
CA THR A 450 3.63 -24.58 -6.62
C THR A 450 3.67 -26.11 -6.69
N LEU A 451 2.53 -26.80 -6.47
CA LEU A 451 2.45 -28.26 -6.68
C LEU A 451 2.79 -28.65 -8.12
N SER A 452 2.32 -27.86 -9.10
CA SER A 452 2.65 -28.10 -10.50
C SER A 452 4.13 -27.86 -10.82
N ALA A 453 4.78 -26.94 -10.10
CA ALA A 453 6.22 -26.72 -10.20
C ALA A 453 7.01 -27.85 -9.54
N MET A 454 6.54 -28.39 -8.41
CA MET A 454 7.14 -29.55 -7.74
C MET A 454 7.18 -30.80 -8.65
N ASP A 455 6.15 -31.02 -9.45
CA ASP A 455 6.12 -32.16 -10.41
C ASP A 455 7.20 -32.06 -11.47
N LYS A 456 7.64 -30.86 -11.81
CA LYS A 456 8.67 -30.62 -12.83
C LYS A 456 10.10 -30.69 -12.28
N THR A 457 10.27 -30.83 -10.96
CA THR A 457 11.59 -30.95 -10.35
C THR A 457 12.26 -32.29 -10.64
N THR A 458 13.57 -32.29 -10.62
CA THR A 458 14.36 -33.52 -10.80
C THR A 458 14.34 -34.42 -9.57
N ASP A 459 14.08 -33.84 -8.38
CA ASP A 459 14.04 -34.56 -7.11
C ASP A 459 12.80 -35.47 -7.00
N LYS A 460 13.03 -36.79 -6.83
CA LYS A 460 11.97 -37.79 -6.69
C LYS A 460 11.16 -37.55 -5.41
N GLY A 461 11.80 -37.22 -4.29
CA GLY A 461 11.11 -37.01 -3.01
C GLY A 461 10.11 -35.86 -3.09
N VAL A 462 10.50 -34.77 -3.75
CA VAL A 462 9.62 -33.59 -3.97
C VAL A 462 8.42 -33.95 -4.85
N ARG A 463 8.62 -34.72 -5.92
CA ARG A 463 7.52 -35.18 -6.79
C ARG A 463 6.55 -36.14 -6.07
N ASP A 464 7.08 -37.04 -5.26
CA ASP A 464 6.22 -37.96 -4.51
C ASP A 464 5.43 -37.24 -3.42
N SER A 465 6.02 -36.25 -2.75
CA SER A 465 5.32 -35.36 -1.83
C SER A 465 4.18 -34.59 -2.54
N SER A 466 4.43 -34.04 -3.74
CA SER A 466 3.39 -33.41 -4.56
C SER A 466 2.23 -34.33 -4.87
N LYS A 467 2.51 -35.61 -5.25
CA LYS A 467 1.46 -36.59 -5.54
C LYS A 467 0.60 -36.87 -4.31
N VAL A 468 1.22 -37.04 -3.14
CA VAL A 468 0.47 -37.27 -1.88
C VAL A 468 -0.44 -36.08 -1.56
N ILE A 469 0.07 -34.83 -1.63
CA ILE A 469 -0.73 -33.64 -1.37
C ILE A 469 -1.88 -33.52 -2.38
N LYS A 470 -1.61 -33.72 -3.67
CA LYS A 470 -2.64 -33.71 -4.72
C LYS A 470 -3.72 -34.78 -4.50
N SER A 471 -3.30 -35.98 -4.14
CA SER A 471 -4.24 -37.05 -3.81
C SER A 471 -5.18 -36.59 -2.69
N ASN A 472 -4.64 -36.07 -1.61
CA ASN A 472 -5.45 -35.60 -0.49
C ASN A 472 -6.37 -34.44 -0.86
N VAL A 473 -5.89 -33.45 -1.63
CA VAL A 473 -6.67 -32.25 -1.99
C VAL A 473 -7.74 -32.58 -3.04
N PHE A 474 -7.44 -33.39 -4.08
CA PHE A 474 -8.39 -33.62 -5.16
C PHE A 474 -9.42 -34.73 -4.89
N TYR A 475 -9.10 -35.68 -4.01
CA TYR A 475 -10.04 -36.77 -3.69
C TYR A 475 -10.97 -36.44 -2.52
N VAL A 476 -10.63 -35.45 -1.68
CA VAL A 476 -11.49 -34.99 -0.58
C VAL A 476 -12.61 -34.12 -1.14
N PRO A 477 -13.91 -34.48 -0.98
CA PRO A 477 -15.02 -33.77 -1.60
C PRO A 477 -15.13 -32.31 -1.13
N GLU A 478 -14.84 -32.02 0.12
CA GLU A 478 -14.98 -30.72 0.76
C GLU A 478 -14.20 -29.62 0.01
N TYR A 479 -12.98 -29.91 -0.45
CA TYR A 479 -12.17 -28.92 -1.21
C TYR A 479 -12.82 -28.55 -2.55
N ARG A 480 -13.44 -29.51 -3.22
CA ARG A 480 -14.11 -29.27 -4.51
C ARG A 480 -15.45 -28.56 -4.34
N GLU A 481 -16.22 -28.96 -3.34
CA GLU A 481 -17.53 -28.39 -3.06
C GLU A 481 -17.45 -26.92 -2.69
N THR A 482 -16.46 -26.51 -1.89
CA THR A 482 -16.23 -25.10 -1.54
C THR A 482 -15.96 -24.25 -2.78
N ILE A 483 -15.07 -24.71 -3.67
CA ILE A 483 -14.74 -23.98 -4.89
C ILE A 483 -15.95 -23.95 -5.83
N LEU A 484 -16.65 -25.08 -6.03
CA LEU A 484 -17.82 -25.16 -6.87
C LEU A 484 -18.97 -24.28 -6.37
N SER A 485 -19.22 -24.26 -5.07
CA SER A 485 -20.26 -23.41 -4.47
C SER A 485 -19.98 -21.93 -4.69
N GLN A 486 -18.73 -21.50 -4.52
CA GLN A 486 -18.32 -20.11 -4.77
C GLN A 486 -18.42 -19.73 -6.25
N LEU A 487 -18.14 -20.66 -7.17
CA LEU A 487 -18.29 -20.44 -8.61
C LEU A 487 -19.75 -20.33 -9.02
N LEU A 488 -20.61 -21.20 -8.49
CA LEU A 488 -22.07 -21.20 -8.78
C LEU A 488 -22.76 -19.96 -8.23
N CYS A 489 -22.29 -19.45 -7.09
CA CYS A 489 -22.81 -18.25 -6.43
C CYS A 489 -22.11 -16.95 -6.86
N TYR A 490 -21.30 -17.00 -7.94
CA TYR A 490 -20.56 -15.84 -8.40
C TYR A 490 -21.48 -14.69 -8.83
N ASP A 491 -21.38 -13.56 -8.14
CA ASP A 491 -22.08 -12.32 -8.47
C ASP A 491 -21.11 -11.27 -9.01
N ARG A 492 -21.23 -10.94 -10.29
CA ARG A 492 -20.37 -9.97 -10.98
C ARG A 492 -20.41 -8.56 -10.37
N LEU A 493 -21.47 -8.22 -9.64
CA LEU A 493 -21.63 -6.91 -9.00
C LEU A 493 -20.92 -6.83 -7.65
N LYS A 494 -20.76 -7.95 -6.98
CA LYS A 494 -20.21 -8.04 -5.63
C LYS A 494 -18.78 -8.58 -5.61
N MET A 495 -18.40 -9.39 -6.61
CA MET A 495 -17.12 -10.07 -6.64
C MET A 495 -16.20 -9.50 -7.73
N PRO A 496 -14.88 -9.43 -7.51
CA PRO A 496 -13.91 -9.01 -8.51
C PRO A 496 -13.92 -9.93 -9.73
N ARG A 497 -13.71 -9.38 -10.93
CA ARG A 497 -13.71 -10.12 -12.21
C ARG A 497 -12.72 -11.30 -12.27
N LEU A 498 -11.73 -11.33 -11.40
CA LEU A 498 -10.72 -12.40 -11.38
C LEU A 498 -11.27 -13.75 -10.92
N VAL A 499 -12.39 -13.79 -10.18
CA VAL A 499 -13.07 -15.06 -9.85
C VAL A 499 -13.59 -15.75 -11.12
N SER A 500 -13.95 -14.99 -12.16
CA SER A 500 -14.39 -15.55 -13.45
C SER A 500 -13.25 -16.10 -14.33
N ARG A 501 -11.99 -15.74 -14.06
CA ARG A 501 -10.81 -16.25 -14.80
C ARG A 501 -10.27 -17.56 -14.27
N PHE A 502 -10.79 -18.08 -13.16
CA PHE A 502 -10.50 -19.44 -12.70
C PHE A 502 -11.07 -20.53 -13.63
N ASN A 503 -11.92 -20.14 -14.59
CA ASN A 503 -12.59 -21.06 -15.51
C ASN A 503 -11.93 -21.16 -16.91
N SER A 504 -10.84 -20.51 -17.14
CA SER A 504 -10.02 -20.61 -18.35
C SER A 504 -8.59 -21.06 -18.02
#